data_81853bfd369f531d0a1998c2b1762529
#
_entry.id   81853bfd369f531d0a1998c2b1762529
#
_cell.length_a   1.000
_cell.length_b   1.000
_cell.length_c   1.000
_cell.angle_alpha   90.00
_cell.angle_beta   90.00
_cell.angle_gamma   90.00
#
_symmetry.space_group_name_H-M   'P 1'
#
loop_
_entity.id
_entity.type
_entity.pdbx_description
1 polymer ?
#
loop_
_entity_poly.entity_id
_entity_poly.type
_entity_poly.pdbx_seq_one_letter_code
_entity_poly.pdbx_strand_id
1 'polypeptide(L)'
;MKLYLTAGAILLVILNGLLLIPATGGHSIPIIALSMLVAVLVLAFSLVGGKSGGPAPSLPTPAPEPMPAPVPIQPPAPVANQAEAEVVAFFGLLQEKGRLVDFLMEEVTPYEDAEVGAAARVIHQGCRQVLQEYFNISPISEAQEGAQVTVPAGYSPDRYRLVGKLTGEPPFTGTLLHKGWKTEFVKLPRIVTREQLPSIAPAEVELK
;
A
#
# COMPACT_ATOMS: atom_id res chain seq x y z
N MET A 1 -28.26 -18.37 -6.33
CA MET A 1 -29.08 -18.60 -5.13
C MET A 1 -28.34 -18.36 -3.81
N LYS A 2 -27.17 -18.95 -3.58
CA LYS A 2 -26.37 -18.71 -2.33
C LYS A 2 -26.01 -17.23 -2.09
N LEU A 3 -25.74 -16.45 -3.13
CA LEU A 3 -25.35 -15.04 -3.02
C LEU A 3 -26.48 -14.15 -2.45
N TYR A 4 -27.72 -14.39 -2.82
CA TYR A 4 -28.88 -13.61 -2.33
C TYR A 4 -29.27 -13.98 -0.89
N LEU A 5 -29.05 -15.23 -0.48
CA LEU A 5 -29.22 -15.67 0.91
C LEU A 5 -28.18 -15.04 1.84
N THR A 6 -26.92 -14.97 1.42
CA THR A 6 -25.87 -14.31 2.20
C THR A 6 -26.08 -12.80 2.29
N ALA A 7 -26.49 -12.15 1.21
CA ALA A 7 -26.80 -10.71 1.21
C ALA A 7 -27.97 -10.37 2.15
N GLY A 8 -29.04 -11.19 2.15
CA GLY A 8 -30.18 -11.03 3.05
C GLY A 8 -29.80 -11.21 4.52
N ALA A 9 -28.96 -12.20 4.84
CA ALA A 9 -28.49 -12.43 6.20
C ALA A 9 -27.61 -11.27 6.71
N ILE A 10 -26.73 -10.72 5.89
CA ILE A 10 -25.88 -9.56 6.22
C ILE A 10 -26.76 -8.32 6.49
N LEU A 11 -27.77 -8.06 5.65
CA LEU A 11 -28.68 -6.94 5.83
C LEU A 11 -29.46 -7.04 7.15
N LEU A 12 -29.88 -8.26 7.53
CA LEU A 12 -30.60 -8.54 8.79
C LEU A 12 -29.70 -8.24 10.02
N VAL A 13 -28.43 -8.62 9.97
CA VAL A 13 -27.46 -8.35 11.03
C VAL A 13 -27.22 -6.84 11.18
N ILE A 14 -27.08 -6.11 10.08
CA ILE A 14 -26.88 -4.65 10.10
C ILE A 14 -28.12 -3.95 10.68
N LEU A 15 -29.34 -4.35 10.26
CA LEU A 15 -30.58 -3.76 10.74
C LEU A 15 -30.80 -4.00 12.23
N ASN A 16 -30.47 -5.19 12.75
CA ASN A 16 -30.59 -5.49 14.16
C ASN A 16 -29.46 -4.81 14.98
N GLY A 17 -28.26 -4.64 14.42
CA GLY A 17 -27.17 -3.89 15.04
C GLY A 17 -27.53 -2.41 15.26
N LEU A 18 -28.31 -1.83 14.35
CA LEU A 18 -28.76 -0.43 14.47
C LEU A 18 -29.72 -0.20 15.65
N LEU A 19 -30.46 -1.23 16.08
CA LEU A 19 -31.35 -1.17 17.25
C LEU A 19 -30.60 -1.07 18.60
N LEU A 20 -29.30 -1.43 18.62
CA LEU A 20 -28.46 -1.37 19.81
C LEU A 20 -27.88 0.04 20.06
N ILE A 21 -28.08 0.99 19.12
CA ILE A 21 -27.59 2.37 19.27
C ILE A 21 -28.63 3.19 20.06
N PRO A 22 -28.29 3.77 21.23
CA PRO A 22 -29.24 4.48 22.07
C PRO A 22 -29.94 5.67 21.43
N ALA A 23 -29.36 6.26 20.40
CA ALA A 23 -29.90 7.39 19.64
C ALA A 23 -31.11 7.05 18.73
N THR A 24 -31.45 5.78 18.51
CA THR A 24 -32.47 5.34 17.55
C THR A 24 -33.84 5.03 18.20
N GLY A 25 -34.04 5.34 19.48
CA GLY A 25 -35.25 4.99 20.24
C GLY A 25 -36.57 5.47 19.60
N GLY A 26 -36.57 6.57 18.84
CA GLY A 26 -37.75 7.07 18.11
C GLY A 26 -38.04 6.39 16.79
N HIS A 27 -37.11 5.60 16.26
CA HIS A 27 -37.21 4.90 14.95
C HIS A 27 -37.21 3.37 15.07
N SER A 28 -37.32 2.83 16.27
CA SER A 28 -37.25 1.39 16.54
C SER A 28 -38.40 0.61 15.86
N ILE A 29 -39.62 1.16 15.85
CA ILE A 29 -40.78 0.48 15.22
C ILE A 29 -40.61 0.27 13.73
N PRO A 30 -40.26 1.26 12.89
CA PRO A 30 -40.05 1.03 11.46
C PRO A 30 -38.86 0.11 11.17
N ILE A 31 -37.81 0.11 11.99
CA ILE A 31 -36.67 -0.78 11.82
C ILE A 31 -37.04 -2.24 12.12
N ILE A 32 -37.81 -2.48 13.18
CA ILE A 32 -38.33 -3.81 13.51
C ILE A 32 -39.27 -4.34 12.40
N ALA A 33 -40.18 -3.47 11.92
CA ALA A 33 -41.09 -3.84 10.83
C ALA A 33 -40.33 -4.21 9.55
N LEU A 34 -39.29 -3.48 9.18
CA LEU A 34 -38.44 -3.73 8.04
C LEU A 34 -37.65 -5.03 8.19
N SER A 35 -37.11 -5.31 9.38
CA SER A 35 -36.36 -6.53 9.66
C SER A 35 -37.27 -7.78 9.61
N MET A 36 -38.48 -7.69 10.10
CA MET A 36 -39.48 -8.78 9.97
C MET A 36 -39.89 -9.03 8.52
N LEU A 37 -40.11 -7.98 7.73
CA LEU A 37 -40.39 -8.09 6.31
C LEU A 37 -39.30 -8.84 5.54
N VAL A 38 -38.06 -8.49 5.78
CA VAL A 38 -36.88 -9.13 5.15
C VAL A 38 -36.76 -10.60 5.58
N ALA A 39 -37.04 -10.93 6.85
CA ALA A 39 -37.03 -12.31 7.34
C ALA A 39 -38.10 -13.16 6.71
N VAL A 40 -39.32 -12.63 6.54
CA VAL A 40 -40.42 -13.33 5.88
C VAL A 40 -40.15 -13.57 4.40
N LEU A 41 -39.56 -12.59 3.71
CA LEU A 41 -39.17 -12.74 2.28
C LEU A 41 -38.10 -13.82 2.09
N VAL A 42 -37.09 -13.86 2.97
CA VAL A 42 -36.02 -14.87 2.94
C VAL A 42 -36.58 -16.26 3.21
N LEU A 43 -37.50 -16.38 4.17
CA LEU A 43 -38.20 -17.66 4.47
C LEU A 43 -39.09 -18.12 3.31
N ALA A 44 -39.86 -17.21 2.73
CA ALA A 44 -40.75 -17.52 1.55
C ALA A 44 -39.89 -17.97 0.36
N PHE A 45 -38.78 -17.34 0.10
CA PHE A 45 -37.89 -17.72 -0.99
C PHE A 45 -37.18 -19.07 -0.74
N SER A 46 -36.92 -19.42 0.52
CA SER A 46 -36.37 -20.72 0.91
C SER A 46 -37.35 -21.85 0.73
N LEU A 47 -38.66 -21.61 0.96
CA LEU A 47 -39.70 -22.59 0.83
C LEU A 47 -40.13 -22.84 -0.65
N VAL A 48 -40.05 -21.83 -1.50
CA VAL A 48 -40.38 -21.93 -2.93
C VAL A 48 -39.27 -22.62 -3.74
N GLY A 49 -38.01 -22.57 -3.25
CA GLY A 49 -36.84 -23.20 -3.89
C GLY A 49 -36.71 -24.71 -3.69
N GLY A 50 -37.65 -25.36 -3.00
CA GLY A 50 -37.57 -26.76 -2.54
C GLY A 50 -38.38 -27.78 -3.37
N LYS A 51 -38.62 -27.59 -4.65
CA LYS A 51 -39.12 -28.68 -5.51
C LYS A 51 -37.97 -29.40 -6.18
N SER A 52 -37.50 -30.46 -5.54
CA SER A 52 -36.66 -31.49 -6.14
C SER A 52 -37.43 -32.21 -7.24
N GLY A 53 -37.01 -32.05 -8.48
CA GLY A 53 -37.47 -32.89 -9.59
C GLY A 53 -37.02 -34.35 -9.36
N GLY A 54 -37.95 -35.30 -9.57
CA GLY A 54 -37.67 -36.73 -9.52
C GLY A 54 -36.67 -37.19 -10.59
N PRO A 55 -36.17 -38.44 -10.50
CA PRO A 55 -35.09 -38.92 -11.35
C PRO A 55 -35.57 -39.00 -12.82
N ALA A 56 -34.89 -38.25 -13.67
CA ALA A 56 -35.04 -38.38 -15.14
C ALA A 56 -34.32 -39.65 -15.60
N PRO A 57 -34.81 -40.30 -16.69
CA PRO A 57 -34.19 -41.51 -17.22
C PRO A 57 -32.72 -41.21 -17.63
N SER A 58 -31.81 -42.06 -17.18
CA SER A 58 -30.40 -42.01 -17.49
C SER A 58 -30.16 -42.27 -18.98
N LEU A 59 -29.83 -41.23 -19.73
CA LEU A 59 -29.12 -41.33 -21.00
C LEU A 59 -27.69 -41.78 -20.71
N PRO A 60 -27.04 -42.60 -21.56
CA PRO A 60 -25.66 -43.04 -21.35
C PRO A 60 -24.75 -41.83 -21.25
N THR A 61 -24.09 -41.72 -20.10
CA THR A 61 -23.09 -40.68 -19.81
C THR A 61 -21.96 -40.80 -20.82
N PRO A 62 -21.64 -39.78 -21.62
CA PRO A 62 -20.40 -39.74 -22.36
C PRO A 62 -19.26 -39.78 -21.33
N ALA A 63 -18.22 -40.56 -21.61
CA ALA A 63 -17.02 -40.58 -20.78
C ALA A 63 -16.53 -39.14 -20.52
N PRO A 64 -16.11 -38.79 -19.27
CA PRO A 64 -15.66 -37.46 -19.00
C PRO A 64 -14.47 -37.16 -19.90
N GLU A 65 -14.61 -36.15 -20.76
CA GLU A 65 -13.47 -35.56 -21.44
C GLU A 65 -12.46 -35.13 -20.37
N PRO A 66 -11.15 -35.41 -20.58
CA PRO A 66 -10.13 -34.94 -19.64
C PRO A 66 -10.27 -33.44 -19.48
N MET A 67 -10.63 -32.98 -18.27
CA MET A 67 -10.62 -31.55 -17.97
C MET A 67 -9.24 -31.02 -18.32
N PRO A 68 -9.14 -29.94 -19.12
CA PRO A 68 -7.84 -29.32 -19.38
C PRO A 68 -7.22 -29.00 -18.03
N ALA A 69 -5.96 -29.46 -17.85
CA ALA A 69 -5.21 -29.17 -16.64
C ALA A 69 -5.25 -27.66 -16.34
N PRO A 70 -5.39 -27.25 -15.08
CA PRO A 70 -5.37 -25.82 -14.73
C PRO A 70 -4.13 -25.21 -15.38
N VAL A 71 -4.34 -24.28 -16.30
CA VAL A 71 -3.24 -23.50 -16.88
C VAL A 71 -2.61 -22.76 -15.71
N PRO A 72 -1.30 -22.95 -15.43
CA PRO A 72 -0.66 -22.18 -14.39
C PRO A 72 -0.88 -20.70 -14.68
N ILE A 73 -1.51 -19.97 -13.77
CA ILE A 73 -1.62 -18.51 -13.85
C ILE A 73 -0.18 -18.01 -13.71
N GLN A 74 0.49 -17.78 -14.82
CA GLN A 74 1.78 -17.11 -14.81
C GLN A 74 1.56 -15.71 -14.27
N PRO A 75 2.35 -15.29 -13.26
CA PRO A 75 2.33 -13.89 -12.85
C PRO A 75 2.54 -13.02 -14.11
N PRO A 76 1.82 -11.91 -14.25
CA PRO A 76 2.04 -11.02 -15.39
C PRO A 76 3.53 -10.70 -15.50
N ALA A 77 4.10 -10.85 -16.70
CA ALA A 77 5.50 -10.53 -16.95
C ALA A 77 5.77 -9.09 -16.47
N PRO A 78 6.93 -8.82 -15.83
CA PRO A 78 7.30 -7.48 -15.43
C PRO A 78 7.20 -6.58 -16.66
N VAL A 79 6.45 -5.49 -16.53
CA VAL A 79 6.33 -4.53 -17.62
C VAL A 79 7.68 -3.87 -17.80
N ALA A 80 8.20 -3.87 -19.00
CA ALA A 80 9.46 -3.21 -19.31
C ALA A 80 9.40 -1.75 -18.86
N ASN A 81 10.45 -1.27 -18.18
CA ASN A 81 10.63 0.10 -17.65
C ASN A 81 9.68 0.54 -16.52
N GLN A 82 8.96 -0.37 -15.85
CA GLN A 82 8.08 0.03 -14.75
C GLN A 82 8.87 0.59 -13.57
N ALA A 83 9.96 -0.06 -13.18
CA ALA A 83 10.79 0.38 -12.06
C ALA A 83 11.42 1.75 -12.34
N GLU A 84 11.92 1.96 -13.56
CA GLU A 84 12.47 3.22 -14.01
C GLU A 84 11.42 4.33 -14.03
N ALA A 85 10.21 4.04 -14.50
CA ALA A 85 9.10 4.98 -14.51
C ALA A 85 8.67 5.38 -13.09
N GLU A 86 8.65 4.45 -12.15
CA GLU A 86 8.36 4.71 -10.73
C GLU A 86 9.46 5.58 -10.08
N VAL A 87 10.73 5.35 -10.42
CA VAL A 87 11.85 6.20 -9.98
C VAL A 87 11.70 7.62 -10.53
N VAL A 88 11.42 7.78 -11.82
CA VAL A 88 11.21 9.10 -12.44
C VAL A 88 10.01 9.82 -11.81
N ALA A 89 8.92 9.11 -11.52
CA ALA A 89 7.78 9.68 -10.84
C ALA A 89 8.09 10.14 -9.42
N PHE A 90 8.93 9.39 -8.69
CA PHE A 90 9.39 9.82 -7.37
C PHE A 90 10.20 11.12 -7.44
N PHE A 91 11.11 11.25 -8.43
CA PHE A 91 11.79 12.52 -8.69
C PHE A 91 10.81 13.64 -9.05
N GLY A 92 9.73 13.33 -9.78
CA GLY A 92 8.65 14.27 -10.07
C GLY A 92 7.99 14.82 -8.81
N LEU A 93 7.70 13.98 -7.81
CA LEU A 93 7.17 14.41 -6.51
C LEU A 93 8.14 15.32 -5.75
N LEU A 94 9.43 14.97 -5.73
CA LEU A 94 10.46 15.80 -5.10
C LEU A 94 10.64 17.15 -5.82
N GLN A 95 10.50 17.17 -7.13
CA GLN A 95 10.53 18.40 -7.93
C GLN A 95 9.28 19.25 -7.67
N GLU A 96 8.09 18.67 -7.70
CA GLU A 96 6.82 19.38 -7.52
C GLU A 96 6.73 20.05 -6.13
N LYS A 97 7.09 19.33 -5.06
CA LYS A 97 6.95 19.83 -3.69
C LYS A 97 8.19 20.56 -3.19
N GLY A 98 9.37 20.17 -3.65
CA GLY A 98 10.64 20.64 -3.10
C GLY A 98 11.56 21.31 -4.09
N ARG A 99 11.23 21.37 -5.39
CA ARG A 99 12.10 21.94 -6.44
C ARG A 99 13.52 21.32 -6.42
N LEU A 100 13.62 20.04 -6.01
CA LEU A 100 14.90 19.39 -5.78
C LEU A 100 15.75 19.31 -7.05
N VAL A 101 15.14 18.95 -8.18
CA VAL A 101 15.89 18.80 -9.44
C VAL A 101 16.41 20.14 -9.93
N ASP A 102 15.60 21.20 -9.85
CA ASP A 102 16.05 22.55 -10.20
C ASP A 102 17.27 22.95 -9.38
N PHE A 103 17.21 22.77 -8.07
CA PHE A 103 18.31 23.13 -7.16
C PHE A 103 19.58 22.33 -7.45
N LEU A 104 19.47 21.03 -7.74
CA LEU A 104 20.63 20.18 -8.01
C LEU A 104 21.25 20.45 -9.39
N MET A 105 20.45 20.97 -10.34
CA MET A 105 20.92 21.30 -11.68
C MET A 105 21.39 22.76 -11.80
N GLU A 106 21.14 23.60 -10.79
CA GLU A 106 21.61 24.97 -10.72
C GLU A 106 23.09 25.02 -10.34
N GLU A 107 23.86 25.95 -10.94
CA GLU A 107 25.21 26.26 -10.51
C GLU A 107 25.18 27.17 -9.27
N VAL A 108 25.49 26.62 -8.11
CA VAL A 108 25.36 27.35 -6.83
C VAL A 108 26.61 28.15 -6.42
N THR A 109 27.75 27.94 -7.08
CA THR A 109 29.01 28.59 -6.76
C THR A 109 29.00 30.14 -6.79
N PRO A 110 28.21 30.79 -7.69
CA PRO A 110 28.14 32.24 -7.74
C PRO A 110 27.32 32.91 -6.63
N TYR A 111 26.54 32.14 -5.88
CA TYR A 111 25.61 32.65 -4.87
C TYR A 111 26.25 32.70 -3.49
N GLU A 112 25.81 33.63 -2.65
CA GLU A 112 26.23 33.73 -1.28
C GLU A 112 25.68 32.58 -0.42
N ASP A 113 26.42 32.15 0.60
CA ASP A 113 26.00 31.04 1.51
C ASP A 113 24.62 31.27 2.13
N ALA A 114 24.26 32.53 2.41
CA ALA A 114 22.97 32.87 2.98
C ALA A 114 21.81 32.61 2.00
N GLU A 115 22.02 32.87 0.70
CA GLU A 115 21.03 32.64 -0.37
C GLU A 115 20.85 31.14 -0.61
N VAL A 116 21.97 30.42 -0.75
CA VAL A 116 21.95 28.94 -0.85
C VAL A 116 21.28 28.31 0.37
N GLY A 117 21.61 28.82 1.58
CA GLY A 117 21.00 28.35 2.81
C GLY A 117 19.49 28.61 2.91
N ALA A 118 19.01 29.74 2.37
CA ALA A 118 17.59 30.05 2.32
C ALA A 118 16.85 29.12 1.36
N ALA A 119 17.38 28.92 0.14
CA ALA A 119 16.83 27.98 -0.84
C ALA A 119 16.82 26.54 -0.30
N ALA A 120 17.90 26.08 0.30
CA ALA A 120 18.01 24.75 0.88
C ALA A 120 16.96 24.47 1.96
N ARG A 121 16.55 25.46 2.77
CA ARG A 121 15.46 25.28 3.76
C ARG A 121 14.12 25.04 3.11
N VAL A 122 13.81 25.74 2.03
CA VAL A 122 12.55 25.56 1.28
C VAL A 122 12.50 24.16 0.66
N ILE A 123 13.59 23.76 0.00
CA ILE A 123 13.72 22.46 -0.64
C ILE A 123 13.63 21.33 0.39
N HIS A 124 14.33 21.48 1.52
CA HIS A 124 14.26 20.54 2.63
C HIS A 124 12.83 20.35 3.12
N GLN A 125 12.06 21.43 3.29
CA GLN A 125 10.68 21.34 3.75
C GLN A 125 9.81 20.57 2.75
N GLY A 126 9.88 20.87 1.46
CA GLY A 126 9.11 20.20 0.41
C GLY A 126 9.51 18.73 0.25
N CYS A 127 10.81 18.43 0.18
CA CYS A 127 11.29 17.05 0.09
C CYS A 127 10.93 16.22 1.34
N ARG A 128 11.04 16.81 2.54
CA ARG A 128 10.63 16.17 3.78
C ARG A 128 9.15 15.81 3.78
N GLN A 129 8.28 16.70 3.26
CA GLN A 129 6.85 16.41 3.13
C GLN A 129 6.61 15.19 2.25
N VAL A 130 7.27 15.07 1.09
CA VAL A 130 7.18 13.88 0.23
C VAL A 130 7.60 12.62 0.97
N LEU A 131 8.73 12.65 1.69
CA LEU A 131 9.19 11.48 2.44
C LEU A 131 8.20 11.07 3.53
N GLN A 132 7.59 12.03 4.24
CA GLN A 132 6.61 11.75 5.29
C GLN A 132 5.27 11.23 4.73
N GLU A 133 4.88 11.67 3.54
CA GLU A 133 3.61 11.26 2.91
C GLU A 133 3.70 9.84 2.31
N TYR A 134 4.82 9.52 1.68
CA TYR A 134 4.95 8.28 0.90
C TYR A 134 5.76 7.17 1.57
N PHE A 135 6.46 7.45 2.68
CA PHE A 135 7.33 6.50 3.35
C PHE A 135 7.11 6.51 4.87
N ASN A 136 7.36 5.37 5.52
CA ASN A 136 7.48 5.28 6.97
C ASN A 136 8.96 5.17 7.36
N ILE A 137 9.67 6.31 7.36
CA ILE A 137 11.10 6.35 7.64
C ILE A 137 11.33 6.37 9.15
N SER A 138 12.11 5.42 9.65
CA SER A 138 12.52 5.31 11.05
C SER A 138 14.00 4.93 11.18
N PRO A 139 14.65 5.20 12.31
CA PRO A 139 16.02 4.78 12.51
C PRO A 139 16.16 3.27 12.62
N ILE A 140 17.30 2.70 12.23
CA ILE A 140 17.65 1.30 12.46
C ILE A 140 18.02 1.07 13.92
N SER A 141 18.80 2.00 14.50
CA SER A 141 19.17 1.99 15.92
C SER A 141 18.50 3.16 16.64
N GLU A 142 17.87 2.88 17.78
CA GLU A 142 17.30 3.91 18.66
C GLU A 142 18.34 4.54 19.59
N ALA A 143 19.55 3.99 19.63
CA ALA A 143 20.64 4.56 20.41
C ALA A 143 21.09 5.89 19.82
N GLN A 144 21.63 6.78 20.68
CA GLN A 144 22.24 8.02 20.22
C GLN A 144 23.57 7.74 19.51
N GLU A 145 23.91 8.50 18.51
CA GLU A 145 25.22 8.48 17.87
C GLU A 145 26.30 8.82 18.91
N GLY A 146 27.40 8.09 18.90
CA GLY A 146 28.42 8.10 19.93
C GLY A 146 28.22 7.08 21.08
N ALA A 147 27.05 6.51 21.22
CA ALA A 147 26.79 5.48 22.24
C ALA A 147 27.42 4.13 21.88
N GLN A 148 27.71 3.32 22.90
CA GLN A 148 28.11 1.93 22.73
C GLN A 148 26.88 1.08 22.36
N VAL A 149 27.00 0.30 21.29
CA VAL A 149 25.97 -0.62 20.81
C VAL A 149 26.56 -2.00 20.55
N THR A 150 25.73 -3.02 20.69
CA THR A 150 26.12 -4.41 20.41
C THR A 150 25.41 -4.87 19.15
N VAL A 151 26.17 -5.30 18.15
CA VAL A 151 25.67 -5.91 16.92
C VAL A 151 25.62 -7.42 17.13
N PRO A 152 24.40 -8.04 17.05
CA PRO A 152 24.24 -9.45 17.39
C PRO A 152 24.91 -10.37 16.37
N ALA A 153 25.14 -11.63 16.75
CA ALA A 153 25.53 -12.66 15.81
C ALA A 153 24.42 -12.85 14.73
N GLY A 154 24.81 -13.07 13.48
CA GLY A 154 23.86 -13.20 12.36
C GLY A 154 23.19 -11.90 11.93
N TYR A 155 23.74 -10.76 12.29
CA TYR A 155 23.25 -9.46 11.80
C TYR A 155 23.21 -9.42 10.27
N SER A 156 22.28 -8.65 9.73
CA SER A 156 22.18 -8.42 8.29
C SER A 156 23.08 -7.25 7.85
N PRO A 157 23.93 -7.43 6.79
CA PRO A 157 24.82 -6.37 6.30
C PRO A 157 24.12 -5.15 5.73
N ASP A 158 22.84 -5.24 5.35
CA ASP A 158 22.02 -4.12 4.93
C ASP A 158 21.56 -3.26 6.11
N ARG A 159 21.56 -3.82 7.34
CA ARG A 159 21.19 -3.11 8.57
C ARG A 159 22.41 -2.55 9.31
N TYR A 160 23.52 -3.27 9.33
CA TYR A 160 24.72 -2.86 10.07
C TYR A 160 25.96 -2.97 9.19
N ARG A 161 26.65 -1.85 9.00
CA ARG A 161 27.96 -1.80 8.39
C ARG A 161 28.99 -1.65 9.50
N LEU A 162 29.82 -2.66 9.72
CA LEU A 162 30.94 -2.59 10.66
C LEU A 162 32.13 -1.87 10.02
N VAL A 163 32.71 -0.92 10.74
CA VAL A 163 33.83 -0.10 10.29
C VAL A 163 34.98 -0.26 11.28
N GLY A 164 36.21 -0.39 10.75
CA GLY A 164 37.41 -0.59 11.55
C GLY A 164 37.90 -2.03 11.53
N LYS A 165 38.79 -2.40 12.47
CA LYS A 165 39.40 -3.71 12.56
C LYS A 165 38.48 -4.65 13.34
N LEU A 166 37.88 -5.60 12.63
CA LEU A 166 37.13 -6.68 13.26
C LEU A 166 38.11 -7.66 13.91
N THR A 167 37.91 -7.89 15.20
CA THR A 167 38.66 -8.89 15.98
C THR A 167 37.69 -9.72 16.79
N GLY A 168 37.89 -11.05 16.82
CA GLY A 168 37.03 -12.00 17.56
C GLY A 168 35.79 -12.43 16.79
N GLU A 169 34.89 -13.08 17.49
CA GLU A 169 33.62 -13.62 17.01
C GLU A 169 32.45 -12.72 17.47
N PRO A 170 31.32 -12.67 16.73
CA PRO A 170 30.15 -11.93 17.17
C PRO A 170 29.56 -12.53 18.48
N PRO A 171 28.88 -11.69 19.30
CA PRO A 171 28.43 -10.34 19.02
C PRO A 171 29.55 -9.29 19.07
N PHE A 172 29.50 -8.28 18.20
CA PHE A 172 30.47 -7.19 18.18
C PHE A 172 29.95 -5.97 18.94
N THR A 173 30.82 -5.37 19.76
CA THR A 173 30.48 -4.14 20.48
C THR A 173 31.34 -3.00 19.94
N GLY A 174 30.71 -1.86 19.67
CA GLY A 174 31.37 -0.70 19.12
C GLY A 174 30.57 0.59 19.31
N THR A 175 31.18 1.71 18.90
CA THR A 175 30.53 3.02 18.96
C THR A 175 29.62 3.21 17.75
N LEU A 176 28.37 3.60 17.97
CA LEU A 176 27.43 3.93 16.90
C LEU A 176 27.86 5.24 16.21
N LEU A 177 28.33 5.15 14.98
CA LEU A 177 28.73 6.32 14.20
C LEU A 177 27.53 6.99 13.53
N HIS A 178 26.55 6.19 13.05
CA HIS A 178 25.34 6.65 12.42
C HIS A 178 24.20 5.66 12.67
N LYS A 179 23.05 6.16 13.10
CA LYS A 179 21.88 5.33 13.47
C LYS A 179 21.23 4.58 12.32
N GLY A 180 21.53 4.96 11.07
CA GLY A 180 20.92 4.38 9.88
C GLY A 180 19.43 4.71 9.74
N TRP A 181 18.87 4.43 8.56
CA TRP A 181 17.48 4.65 8.26
C TRP A 181 16.86 3.43 7.58
N LYS A 182 15.63 3.11 7.91
CA LYS A 182 14.82 2.08 7.25
C LYS A 182 13.44 2.64 6.90
N THR A 183 12.78 2.00 5.94
CA THR A 183 11.35 2.19 5.69
C THR A 183 10.67 0.83 5.72
N GLU A 184 9.45 0.78 6.26
CA GLU A 184 8.65 -0.44 6.34
C GLU A 184 7.63 -0.52 5.21
N PHE A 185 7.31 0.61 4.60
CA PHE A 185 6.45 0.67 3.42
C PHE A 185 6.79 1.84 2.52
N VAL A 186 6.38 1.70 1.26
CA VAL A 186 6.43 2.73 0.23
C VAL A 186 5.05 2.82 -0.41
N LYS A 187 4.43 4.00 -0.41
CA LYS A 187 3.09 4.25 -0.97
C LYS A 187 3.14 5.11 -2.24
N LEU A 188 4.16 4.96 -3.04
CA LEU A 188 4.26 5.72 -4.30
C LEU A 188 3.10 5.39 -5.25
N PRO A 189 2.61 6.37 -6.03
CA PRO A 189 1.65 6.13 -7.10
C PRO A 189 2.20 5.11 -8.09
N ARG A 190 1.43 4.09 -8.40
CA ARG A 190 1.81 3.12 -9.44
C ARG A 190 1.60 3.75 -10.81
N ILE A 191 2.63 3.65 -11.64
CA ILE A 191 2.54 4.06 -13.05
C ILE A 191 2.10 2.85 -13.85
N VAL A 192 0.93 2.98 -14.48
CA VAL A 192 0.48 1.98 -15.44
C VAL A 192 1.24 2.19 -16.72
N THR A 193 1.98 1.19 -17.13
CA THR A 193 2.77 1.00 -18.34
C THR A 193 2.81 2.16 -19.32
N ARG A 194 3.99 2.72 -19.56
CA ARG A 194 4.24 3.61 -20.69
C ARG A 194 5.42 3.08 -21.48
N GLU A 195 5.33 3.13 -22.79
CA GLU A 195 6.44 2.80 -23.68
C GLU A 195 7.65 3.72 -23.50
N GLN A 196 7.40 4.93 -22.96
CA GLN A 196 8.41 5.96 -22.69
C GLN A 196 8.37 6.35 -21.21
N LEU A 197 9.52 6.71 -20.65
CA LEU A 197 9.62 7.26 -19.31
C LEU A 197 8.83 8.58 -19.20
N PRO A 198 8.14 8.83 -18.07
CA PRO A 198 7.48 10.11 -17.84
C PRO A 198 8.51 11.24 -17.72
N SER A 199 8.08 12.49 -17.95
CA SER A 199 8.90 13.65 -17.60
C SER A 199 8.96 13.83 -16.09
N ILE A 200 10.07 14.30 -15.54
CA ILE A 200 10.19 14.70 -14.13
C ILE A 200 9.28 15.89 -13.84
N ALA A 201 9.32 16.91 -14.71
CA ALA A 201 8.43 18.04 -14.72
C ALA A 201 8.20 18.52 -16.17
N PRO A 202 7.01 19.02 -16.49
CA PRO A 202 6.78 19.63 -17.80
C PRO A 202 7.48 20.99 -17.89
N ALA A 203 7.81 21.41 -19.13
CA ALA A 203 8.17 22.79 -19.37
C ALA A 203 6.93 23.69 -19.22
N GLU A 204 7.08 24.83 -18.55
CA GLU A 204 6.02 25.82 -18.39
C GLU A 204 6.21 26.91 -19.42
N VAL A 205 5.15 27.25 -20.17
CA VAL A 205 5.16 28.27 -21.22
C VAL A 205 4.01 29.23 -20.99
N GLU A 206 4.33 30.52 -20.76
CA GLU A 206 3.34 31.57 -20.67
C GLU A 206 2.94 32.02 -22.07
N LEU A 207 1.64 31.94 -22.37
CA LEU A 207 1.08 32.45 -23.63
C LEU A 207 0.66 33.91 -23.43
N LYS A 208 1.08 34.79 -24.38
CA LYS A 208 0.73 36.21 -24.39
C LYS A 208 -0.48 36.46 -25.28
#